data_44e29eb2f6193862c121c17de29f0087
#
_entry.id   44e29eb2f6193862c121c17de29f0087
#
_cell.length_a   1.000
_cell.length_b   1.000
_cell.length_c   1.000
_cell.angle_alpha   90.00
_cell.angle_beta   90.00
_cell.angle_gamma   90.00
#
_symmetry.space_group_name_H-M   'P 1'
#
loop_
_entity.id
_entity.type
_entity.pdbx_description
1 polymer ?
#
loop_
_entity_poly.entity_id
_entity_poly.type
_entity_poly.pdbx_seq_one_letter_code
_entity_poly.pdbx_strand_id
1 'polypeptide(L)'
;DDEWFSIVRWTLFAMLNAEEMGVNSKNVDEKAANPATPDMAHLLGKEGDYGKDLKLDNKWAYNIIKQVGNYSEIFERNVGSESPLKIKRGQNNLWNNGGIQYAPPVR
;
A
#
# COMPACT_ATOMS: atom_id res chain seq x y z
N ASP A 1 6.23 -17.58 12.90
CA ASP A 1 4.80 -17.86 12.70
C ASP A 1 4.41 -17.47 11.28
N ASP A 2 3.92 -18.45 10.52
CA ASP A 2 3.58 -18.26 9.10
C ASP A 2 2.47 -17.24 8.91
N GLU A 3 1.49 -17.20 9.81
CA GLU A 3 0.38 -16.26 9.74
C GLU A 3 0.86 -14.83 9.93
N TRP A 4 1.71 -14.60 10.94
CA TRP A 4 2.27 -13.28 11.18
C TRP A 4 3.13 -12.82 10.00
N PHE A 5 3.94 -13.71 9.46
CA PHE A 5 4.78 -13.42 8.29
C PHE A 5 3.93 -13.04 7.08
N SER A 6 2.81 -13.75 6.87
CA SER A 6 1.89 -13.43 5.77
C SER A 6 1.26 -12.06 5.94
N ILE A 7 0.90 -11.68 7.17
CA ILE A 7 0.33 -10.35 7.45
C ILE A 7 1.35 -9.26 7.10
N VAL A 8 2.61 -9.42 7.53
CA VAL A 8 3.67 -8.45 7.23
C VAL A 8 3.89 -8.33 5.73
N ARG A 9 3.95 -9.46 5.04
CA ARG A 9 4.17 -9.47 3.58
C ARG A 9 3.03 -8.75 2.85
N TRP A 10 1.80 -9.08 3.18
CA TRP A 10 0.65 -8.47 2.50
C TRP A 10 0.48 -7.00 2.87
N THR A 11 0.90 -6.60 4.06
CA THR A 11 0.93 -5.18 4.44
C THR A 11 1.87 -4.40 3.51
N LEU A 12 3.08 -4.93 3.26
CA LEU A 12 4.01 -4.31 2.33
C LEU A 12 3.41 -4.26 0.91
N PHE A 13 2.82 -5.36 0.46
CA PHE A 13 2.21 -5.42 -0.87
C PHE A 13 1.08 -4.41 -1.01
N ALA A 14 0.27 -4.25 0.03
CA ALA A 14 -0.82 -3.27 0.01
C ALA A 14 -0.29 -1.84 -0.14
N MET A 15 0.79 -1.51 0.56
CA MET A 15 1.40 -0.19 0.47
C MET A 15 2.02 0.07 -0.91
N LEU A 16 2.64 -0.94 -1.52
CA LEU A 16 3.19 -0.83 -2.87
C LEU A 16 2.08 -0.72 -3.92
N ASN A 17 1.02 -1.52 -3.78
CA ASN A 17 -0.14 -1.43 -4.68
C ASN A 17 -0.80 -0.06 -4.58
N ALA A 18 -0.92 0.50 -3.38
CA ALA A 18 -1.48 1.82 -3.21
C ALA A 18 -0.66 2.88 -3.93
N GLU A 19 0.66 2.81 -3.83
CA GLU A 19 1.53 3.75 -4.54
C GLU A 19 1.35 3.63 -6.06
N GLU A 20 1.31 2.40 -6.57
CA GLU A 20 1.14 2.16 -8.01
C GLU A 20 -0.20 2.71 -8.52
N MET A 21 -1.24 2.63 -7.72
CA MET A 21 -2.57 3.13 -8.07
C MET A 21 -2.77 4.61 -7.77
N GLY A 22 -1.77 5.28 -7.22
CA GLY A 22 -1.87 6.69 -6.86
C GLY A 22 -2.69 6.96 -5.60
N VAL A 23 -2.88 5.97 -4.75
CA VAL A 23 -3.60 6.12 -3.48
C VAL A 23 -2.62 6.48 -2.37
N ASN A 24 -2.94 7.51 -1.59
CA ASN A 24 -2.10 7.95 -0.48
C ASN A 24 -2.97 8.33 0.73
N SER A 25 -2.33 8.73 1.82
CA SER A 25 -3.03 9.05 3.06
C SER A 25 -4.00 10.23 2.91
N LYS A 26 -3.78 11.10 1.94
CA LYS A 26 -4.61 12.29 1.73
C LYS A 26 -5.83 12.03 0.86
N ASN A 27 -5.77 11.07 -0.07
CA ASN A 27 -6.85 10.80 -0.99
C ASN A 27 -7.55 9.46 -0.78
N VAL A 28 -7.13 8.68 0.23
CA VAL A 28 -7.67 7.34 0.44
C VAL A 28 -9.18 7.34 0.69
N ASP A 29 -9.70 8.34 1.39
CA ASP A 29 -11.14 8.42 1.65
C ASP A 29 -11.93 8.63 0.36
N GLU A 30 -11.46 9.52 -0.51
CA GLU A 30 -12.09 9.76 -1.80
C GLU A 30 -12.01 8.52 -2.69
N LYS A 31 -10.86 7.88 -2.75
CA LYS A 31 -10.68 6.67 -3.56
C LYS A 31 -11.50 5.49 -3.04
N ALA A 32 -11.66 5.39 -1.72
CA ALA A 32 -12.52 4.35 -1.13
C ALA A 32 -13.98 4.56 -1.47
N ALA A 33 -14.43 5.83 -1.50
CA ALA A 33 -15.82 6.15 -1.87
C ALA A 33 -16.09 5.92 -3.36
N ASN A 34 -15.12 6.25 -4.22
CA ASN A 34 -15.23 6.14 -5.68
C ASN A 34 -13.99 5.48 -6.27
N PRO A 35 -13.83 4.14 -6.14
CA PRO A 35 -12.69 3.47 -6.73
C PRO A 35 -12.68 3.59 -8.24
N ALA A 36 -11.53 3.95 -8.81
CA ALA A 36 -11.41 4.13 -10.25
C ALA A 36 -11.36 2.79 -11.00
N THR A 37 -10.91 1.71 -10.34
CA THR A 37 -10.77 0.39 -10.93
C THR A 37 -11.27 -0.68 -9.97
N PRO A 38 -11.63 -1.90 -10.47
CA PRO A 38 -11.95 -3.00 -9.58
C PRO A 38 -10.81 -3.36 -8.62
N ASP A 39 -9.57 -3.28 -9.07
CA ASP A 39 -8.42 -3.57 -8.22
C ASP A 39 -8.33 -2.61 -7.04
N MET A 40 -8.63 -1.33 -7.27
CA MET A 40 -8.67 -0.33 -6.20
C MET A 40 -9.81 -0.62 -5.23
N ALA A 41 -10.97 -1.04 -5.74
CA ALA A 41 -12.11 -1.41 -4.90
C ALA A 41 -11.76 -2.60 -4.01
N HIS A 42 -11.06 -3.59 -4.55
CA HIS A 42 -10.59 -4.74 -3.77
C HIS A 42 -9.59 -4.32 -2.70
N LEU A 43 -8.61 -3.51 -3.05
CA LEU A 43 -7.58 -3.07 -2.11
C LEU A 43 -8.20 -2.32 -0.93
N LEU A 44 -9.16 -1.44 -1.19
CA LEU A 44 -9.73 -0.58 -0.16
C LEU A 44 -10.93 -1.20 0.58
N GLY A 45 -11.19 -2.48 0.34
CA GLY A 45 -12.20 -3.24 1.09
C GLY A 45 -13.64 -2.99 0.70
N LYS A 46 -13.88 -2.38 -0.45
CA LYS A 46 -15.23 -2.16 -0.93
C LYS A 46 -15.84 -3.41 -1.53
N GLU A 47 -15.01 -4.28 -2.08
CA GLU A 47 -15.40 -5.57 -2.65
C GLU A 47 -14.42 -6.64 -2.21
N GLY A 48 -14.91 -7.88 -2.06
CA GLY A 48 -14.07 -9.02 -1.72
C GLY A 48 -13.89 -9.20 -0.21
N ASP A 49 -13.27 -10.32 0.16
CA ASP A 49 -13.11 -10.77 1.54
C ASP A 49 -11.65 -11.09 1.89
N TYR A 50 -10.71 -10.35 1.34
CA TYR A 50 -9.29 -10.72 1.44
C TYR A 50 -8.72 -10.59 2.84
N GLY A 51 -9.25 -9.67 3.64
CA GLY A 51 -8.85 -9.54 5.02
C GLY A 51 -9.22 -10.77 5.86
N LYS A 52 -10.27 -11.47 5.47
CA LYS A 52 -10.75 -12.66 6.19
C LYS A 52 -9.72 -13.77 6.24
N ASP A 53 -9.04 -14.02 5.14
CA ASP A 53 -8.04 -15.08 5.06
C ASP A 53 -6.85 -14.82 5.98
N LEU A 54 -6.60 -13.55 6.28
CA LEU A 54 -5.55 -13.12 7.21
C LEU A 54 -6.11 -12.81 8.60
N LYS A 55 -7.40 -13.07 8.83
CA LYS A 55 -8.10 -12.74 10.07
C LYS A 55 -8.06 -11.24 10.37
N LEU A 56 -8.13 -10.44 9.32
CA LEU A 56 -8.14 -8.99 9.42
C LEU A 56 -9.47 -8.44 8.92
N ASP A 57 -9.77 -7.19 9.29
CA ASP A 57 -10.92 -6.46 8.77
C ASP A 57 -10.79 -6.29 7.26
N ASN A 58 -11.91 -6.31 6.52
CA ASN A 58 -11.88 -6.08 5.05
C ASN A 58 -11.27 -4.75 4.66
N LYS A 59 -11.29 -3.78 5.57
CA LYS A 59 -10.70 -2.47 5.34
C LYS A 59 -9.29 -2.35 5.89
N TRP A 60 -8.59 -3.47 6.07
CA TRP A 60 -7.25 -3.45 6.65
C TRP A 60 -6.27 -2.58 5.85
N ALA A 61 -6.30 -2.69 4.52
CA ALA A 61 -5.43 -1.89 3.67
C ALA A 61 -5.83 -0.40 3.70
N TYR A 62 -7.13 -0.12 3.67
CA TYR A 62 -7.62 1.24 3.82
C TYR A 62 -7.11 1.87 5.11
N ASN A 63 -7.23 1.14 6.22
CA ASN A 63 -6.78 1.64 7.52
C ASN A 63 -5.29 1.91 7.55
N ILE A 64 -4.49 1.04 6.96
CA ILE A 64 -3.04 1.22 6.88
C ILE A 64 -2.71 2.49 6.07
N ILE A 65 -3.29 2.63 4.89
CA ILE A 65 -3.01 3.77 4.02
C ILE A 65 -3.44 5.08 4.70
N LYS A 66 -4.59 5.08 5.35
CA LYS A 66 -5.09 6.28 6.02
C LYS A 66 -4.18 6.72 7.15
N GLN A 67 -3.66 5.77 7.93
CA GLN A 67 -2.89 6.10 9.14
C GLN A 67 -1.40 6.31 8.87
N VAL A 68 -0.80 5.55 7.98
CA VAL A 68 0.65 5.62 7.74
C VAL A 68 1.03 5.98 6.30
N GLY A 69 0.12 5.84 5.36
CA GLY A 69 0.37 6.17 3.96
C GLY A 69 0.82 5.00 3.12
N ASN A 70 1.12 5.26 1.85
CA ASN A 70 1.66 4.26 0.94
C ASN A 70 3.17 4.12 1.12
N TYR A 71 3.79 3.23 0.33
CA TYR A 71 5.23 2.97 0.46
C TYR A 71 6.06 4.24 0.22
N SER A 72 5.71 5.03 -0.78
CA SER A 72 6.43 6.28 -1.09
C SER A 72 6.40 7.24 0.09
N GLU A 73 5.23 7.44 0.72
CA GLU A 73 5.11 8.34 1.87
C GLU A 73 5.97 7.87 3.04
N ILE A 74 5.97 6.56 3.30
CA ILE A 74 6.75 5.99 4.40
C ILE A 74 8.25 6.14 4.10
N PHE A 75 8.67 5.84 2.89
CA PHE A 75 10.08 5.96 2.49
C PHE A 75 10.56 7.40 2.62
N GLU A 76 9.82 8.35 2.03
CA GLU A 76 10.23 9.75 2.01
C GLU A 76 10.31 10.34 3.42
N ARG A 77 9.38 9.96 4.28
CA ARG A 77 9.33 10.47 5.66
C ARG A 77 10.47 9.92 6.52
N ASN A 78 10.84 8.64 6.36
CA ASN A 78 11.79 7.98 7.24
C ASN A 78 13.23 8.06 6.75
N VAL A 79 13.48 7.96 5.46
CA VAL A 79 14.85 7.94 4.91
C VAL A 79 15.00 8.82 3.67
N GLY A 80 13.93 9.35 3.11
CA GLY A 80 13.93 10.09 1.86
C GLY A 80 14.02 11.59 2.02
N SER A 81 13.37 12.32 1.11
CA SER A 81 13.48 13.77 1.00
C SER A 81 13.00 14.53 2.24
N GLU A 82 12.08 13.96 3.01
CA GLU A 82 11.54 14.58 4.21
C GLU A 82 12.32 14.18 5.46
N SER A 83 13.41 13.46 5.32
CA SER A 83 14.26 13.02 6.43
C SER A 83 15.63 13.70 6.35
N PRO A 84 16.42 13.71 7.46
CA PRO A 84 17.80 14.20 7.41
C PRO A 84 18.71 13.41 6.46
N LEU A 85 18.35 12.16 6.15
CA LEU A 85 19.16 11.28 5.30
C LEU A 85 19.06 11.63 3.83
N LYS A 86 17.89 12.07 3.38
CA LYS A 86 17.61 12.47 1.99
C LYS A 86 18.05 11.45 0.96
N ILE A 87 17.83 10.17 1.25
CA ILE A 87 18.19 9.08 0.34
C ILE A 87 17.19 9.04 -0.80
N LYS A 88 17.69 8.93 -2.02
CA LYS A 88 16.84 8.74 -3.20
C LYS A 88 16.39 7.29 -3.29
N ARG A 89 15.19 7.07 -3.84
CA ARG A 89 14.65 5.72 -3.93
C ARG A 89 15.49 4.80 -4.80
N GLY A 90 15.99 5.28 -5.93
CA GLY A 90 16.82 4.46 -6.81
C GLY A 90 16.12 3.15 -7.15
N GLN A 91 16.77 2.02 -6.86
CA GLN A 91 16.19 0.69 -7.10
C GLN A 91 15.01 0.36 -6.17
N ASN A 92 14.82 1.10 -5.08
CA ASN A 92 13.64 0.94 -4.21
C ASN A 92 12.39 1.57 -4.80
N ASN A 93 12.48 2.21 -5.95
CA ASN A 93 11.31 2.75 -6.61
C ASN A 93 10.46 1.63 -7.21
N LEU A 94 9.23 1.96 -7.61
CA LEU A 94 8.36 0.98 -8.27
C LEU A 94 9.01 0.48 -9.56
N TRP A 95 8.66 -0.73 -9.95
CA TRP A 95 9.18 -1.37 -11.17
C TRP A 95 8.91 -0.53 -12.43
N ASN A 96 7.77 0.18 -12.48
CA ASN A 96 7.41 1.02 -13.61
C ASN A 96 8.04 2.41 -13.55
N ASN A 97 8.81 2.72 -12.51
CA ASN A 97 9.54 3.96 -12.34
C ASN A 97 11.06 3.72 -12.23
N GLY A 98 11.53 2.64 -12.85
CA GLY A 98 12.96 2.33 -12.91
C GLY A 98 13.52 1.58 -11.71
N GLY A 99 12.68 1.16 -10.78
CA GLY A 99 13.10 0.40 -9.61
C GLY A 99 12.76 -1.08 -9.71
N ILE A 100 12.90 -1.79 -8.60
CA ILE A 100 12.63 -3.22 -8.52
C ILE A 100 11.42 -3.56 -7.65
N GLN A 101 10.77 -2.57 -7.03
CA GLN A 101 9.63 -2.84 -6.15
C GLN A 101 8.39 -3.18 -6.97
N TYR A 102 7.95 -4.40 -6.81
CA TYR A 102 6.74 -4.92 -7.43
C TYR A 102 5.97 -5.74 -6.40
N ALA A 103 4.67 -5.62 -6.40
CA ALA A 103 3.82 -6.45 -5.55
C ALA A 103 2.68 -7.04 -6.36
N PRO A 104 2.34 -8.32 -6.13
CA PRO A 104 1.15 -8.89 -6.75
C PRO A 104 -0.10 -8.14 -6.28
N PRO A 105 -1.12 -8.02 -7.12
CA PRO A 105 -2.36 -7.36 -6.71
C PRO A 105 -2.97 -8.02 -5.48
N VAL A 106 -3.45 -7.21 -4.56
CA VAL A 106 -4.21 -7.67 -3.40
C VAL A 106 -5.61 -8.02 -3.88
N ARG A 107 -6.00 -9.29 -3.71
CA ARG A 107 -7.29 -9.78 -4.22
C ARG A 107 -8.16 -10.37 -3.13
#